data_565550525e56a46c2608326c691e230b
#
_entry.id   565550525e56a46c2608326c691e230b
#
_cell.length_a   1.000
_cell.length_b   1.000
_cell.length_c   1.000
_cell.angle_alpha   90.00
_cell.angle_beta   90.00
_cell.angle_gamma   90.00
#
_symmetry.space_group_name_H-M   'P 1'
#
loop_
_entity.id
_entity.type
_entity.pdbx_description
1 polymer ?
#
loop_
_entity_poly.entity_id
_entity_poly.type
_entity_poly.pdbx_seq_one_letter_code
_entity_poly.pdbx_strand_id
1 'polypeptide(L)'
;DHAHAARPDARAKITKAPSSYLKKLYFDTIVFNDHQLAYLVKQYGADHILLGTDYPYDMGLPDAVQFVRKTPGLSERDRGLILGGNAARLLGIKPPAARLARR
;
A
#
# COMPACT_ATOMS: atom_id res chain seq x y z
N ASP A 1 -5.46 13.17 15.50
CA ASP A 1 -6.43 14.25 15.21
C ASP A 1 -7.04 14.86 16.47
N HIS A 2 -7.38 14.05 17.48
CA HIS A 2 -8.04 14.56 18.67
C HIS A 2 -7.20 15.63 19.41
N ALA A 3 -5.92 15.36 19.68
CA ALA A 3 -5.04 16.34 20.30
C ALA A 3 -4.88 17.60 19.43
N HIS A 4 -4.77 17.45 18.12
CA HIS A 4 -4.69 18.57 17.18
C HIS A 4 -5.95 19.44 17.21
N ALA A 5 -7.12 18.82 17.35
CA ALA A 5 -8.39 19.57 17.48
C ALA A 5 -8.56 20.24 18.84
N ALA A 6 -8.13 19.57 19.92
CA ALA A 6 -8.40 19.99 21.29
C ALA A 6 -7.33 20.91 21.90
N ARG A 7 -6.07 20.86 21.41
CA ARG A 7 -4.93 21.52 22.04
C ARG A 7 -4.19 22.45 21.07
N PRO A 8 -4.07 23.76 21.37
CA PRO A 8 -3.33 24.70 20.52
C PRO A 8 -1.85 24.35 20.33
N ASP A 9 -1.19 23.80 21.35
CA ASP A 9 0.21 23.38 21.28
C ASP A 9 0.46 22.22 20.33
N ALA A 10 -0.54 21.36 20.10
CA ALA A 10 -0.47 20.28 19.12
C ALA A 10 -0.58 20.77 17.66
N ARG A 11 -0.96 22.02 17.43
CA ARG A 11 -1.07 22.67 16.11
C ARG A 11 0.12 23.55 15.74
N ALA A 12 1.20 23.51 16.50
CA ALA A 12 2.30 24.47 16.35
C ALA A 12 3.03 24.39 15.00
N LYS A 13 3.11 23.19 14.39
CA LYS A 13 3.89 22.96 13.16
C LYS A 13 3.04 22.54 11.96
N ILE A 14 1.86 21.98 12.18
CA ILE A 14 0.97 21.51 11.12
C ILE A 14 -0.41 22.18 11.27
N THR A 15 -0.96 22.62 10.16
CA THR A 15 -2.25 23.33 10.11
C THR A 15 -3.44 22.42 9.85
N LYS A 16 -3.20 21.29 9.19
CA LYS A 16 -4.23 20.28 8.86
C LYS A 16 -4.24 19.16 9.90
N ALA A 17 -5.37 18.48 10.04
CA ALA A 17 -5.47 17.30 10.90
C ALA A 17 -4.38 16.28 10.56
N PRO A 18 -3.69 15.68 11.55
CA PRO A 18 -2.60 14.72 11.31
C PRO A 18 -2.96 13.60 10.36
N SER A 19 -4.17 13.04 10.47
CA SER A 19 -4.63 11.94 9.58
C SER A 19 -4.67 12.35 8.11
N SER A 20 -4.83 13.64 7.80
CA SER A 20 -4.83 14.11 6.41
C SER A 20 -3.48 13.90 5.70
N TYR A 21 -2.38 13.84 6.46
CA TYR A 21 -1.04 13.62 5.92
C TYR A 21 -0.77 12.14 5.60
N LEU A 22 -1.55 11.20 6.15
CA LEU A 22 -1.43 9.77 5.87
C LEU A 22 -1.66 9.46 4.39
N LYS A 23 -2.45 10.26 3.68
CA LYS A 23 -2.68 10.12 2.24
C LYS A 23 -1.44 10.34 1.38
N LYS A 24 -0.39 10.93 1.94
CA LYS A 24 0.90 11.15 1.27
C LYS A 24 1.88 10.01 1.48
N LEU A 25 1.59 9.09 2.39
CA LEU A 25 2.45 7.97 2.71
C LEU A 25 2.15 6.78 1.80
N TYR A 26 3.16 5.94 1.63
CA TYR A 26 3.04 4.64 1.01
C TYR A 26 3.20 3.57 2.08
N PHE A 27 2.52 2.46 1.90
CA PHE A 27 2.51 1.32 2.81
C PHE A 27 2.93 0.07 2.06
N ASP A 28 3.52 -0.89 2.75
CA ASP A 28 3.81 -2.19 2.15
C ASP A 28 2.76 -3.26 2.53
N THR A 29 2.96 -4.46 2.02
CA THR A 29 2.05 -5.60 2.23
C THR A 29 2.45 -6.49 3.40
N ILE A 30 3.43 -6.09 4.23
CA ILE A 30 3.93 -6.91 5.35
C ILE A 30 3.01 -6.73 6.57
N VAL A 31 1.80 -7.20 6.45
CA VAL A 31 0.76 -7.12 7.50
C VAL A 31 0.31 -8.51 8.01
N PHE A 32 0.79 -9.59 7.38
CA PHE A 32 0.61 -11.00 7.75
C PHE A 32 -0.84 -11.51 7.80
N ASN A 33 -1.80 -10.65 7.51
CA ASN A 33 -3.21 -10.99 7.58
C ASN A 33 -3.96 -10.31 6.43
N ASP A 34 -4.76 -11.10 5.72
CA ASP A 34 -5.46 -10.65 4.51
C ASP A 34 -6.49 -9.54 4.80
N HIS A 35 -7.21 -9.59 5.91
CA HIS A 35 -8.14 -8.51 6.24
C HIS A 35 -7.44 -7.21 6.65
N GLN A 36 -6.20 -7.27 7.13
CA GLN A 36 -5.41 -6.06 7.35
C GLN A 36 -5.03 -5.41 6.02
N LEU A 37 -4.63 -6.21 5.02
CA LEU A 37 -4.37 -5.68 3.68
C LEU A 37 -5.64 -5.10 3.05
N ALA A 38 -6.76 -5.81 3.14
CA ALA A 38 -8.04 -5.32 2.64
C ALA A 38 -8.45 -4.00 3.32
N TYR A 39 -8.21 -3.87 4.63
CA TYR A 39 -8.45 -2.63 5.37
C TYR A 39 -7.58 -1.48 4.88
N LEU A 40 -6.28 -1.70 4.68
CA LEU A 40 -5.37 -0.68 4.15
C LEU A 40 -5.82 -0.18 2.78
N VAL A 41 -6.20 -1.10 1.90
CA VAL A 41 -6.72 -0.75 0.57
C VAL A 41 -7.99 0.11 0.68
N LYS A 42 -8.90 -0.29 1.54
CA LYS A 42 -10.16 0.46 1.77
C LYS A 42 -9.90 1.84 2.35
N GLN A 43 -8.96 1.95 3.28
CA GLN A 43 -8.69 3.18 4.03
C GLN A 43 -7.86 4.18 3.24
N TYR A 44 -6.84 3.73 2.52
CA TYR A 44 -5.84 4.59 1.88
C TYR A 44 -5.81 4.47 0.35
N GLY A 45 -6.49 3.49 -0.22
CA GLY A 45 -6.46 3.21 -1.65
C GLY A 45 -5.34 2.27 -2.06
N ALA A 46 -5.60 1.44 -3.06
CA ALA A 46 -4.62 0.48 -3.57
C ALA A 46 -3.40 1.15 -4.21
N ASP A 47 -3.53 2.39 -4.67
CA ASP A 47 -2.48 3.16 -5.35
C ASP A 47 -1.35 3.63 -4.42
N HIS A 48 -1.51 3.48 -3.11
CA HIS A 48 -0.50 3.81 -2.10
C HIS A 48 0.10 2.59 -1.39
N ILE A 49 -0.15 1.39 -1.89
CA ILE A 49 0.36 0.14 -1.31
C ILE A 49 1.33 -0.52 -2.28
N LEU A 50 2.49 -0.90 -1.77
CA LEU A 50 3.57 -1.53 -2.53
C LEU A 50 3.80 -2.95 -2.03
N LEU A 51 4.13 -3.86 -2.94
CA LEU A 51 4.51 -5.22 -2.58
C LEU A 51 5.83 -5.19 -1.80
N GLY A 52 5.82 -5.71 -0.59
CA GLY A 52 6.99 -5.89 0.26
C GLY A 52 7.10 -7.34 0.74
N THR A 53 8.30 -7.82 0.97
CA THR A 53 8.58 -9.18 1.44
C THR A 53 9.39 -9.24 2.72
N ASP A 54 10.17 -8.21 2.98
CA ASP A 54 11.19 -8.20 4.04
C ASP A 54 12.23 -9.33 3.90
N TYR A 55 12.33 -9.93 2.68
CA TYR A 55 13.36 -10.92 2.41
C TYR A 55 14.77 -10.31 2.58
N PRO A 56 15.74 -10.98 3.20
CA PRO A 56 15.73 -12.38 3.66
C PRO A 56 15.48 -12.55 5.17
N TYR A 57 14.88 -11.60 5.82
CA TYR A 57 14.64 -11.67 7.26
C TYR A 57 13.60 -12.72 7.64
N ASP A 58 13.74 -13.30 8.84
CA ASP A 58 12.89 -14.39 9.33
C ASP A 58 11.44 -13.95 9.59
N MET A 59 11.23 -12.66 9.85
CA MET A 59 9.89 -12.06 9.96
C MET A 59 9.30 -11.65 8.63
N GLY A 60 9.97 -11.95 7.51
CA GLY A 60 9.50 -11.63 6.17
C GLY A 60 8.19 -12.33 5.81
N LEU A 61 7.49 -11.78 4.84
CA LEU A 61 6.25 -12.36 4.31
C LEU A 61 6.59 -13.37 3.20
N PRO A 62 6.49 -14.69 3.49
CA PRO A 62 6.69 -15.69 2.45
C PRO A 62 5.56 -15.60 1.43
N ASP A 63 5.88 -15.85 0.17
CA ASP A 63 4.89 -15.87 -0.92
C ASP A 63 3.99 -14.61 -0.99
N ALA A 64 4.61 -13.44 -0.90
CA ALA A 64 3.92 -12.15 -0.87
C ALA A 64 3.00 -11.93 -2.09
N VAL A 65 3.36 -12.45 -3.26
CA VAL A 65 2.53 -12.36 -4.46
C VAL A 65 1.20 -13.10 -4.27
N GLN A 66 1.25 -14.32 -3.75
CA GLN A 66 0.04 -15.10 -3.49
C GLN A 66 -0.79 -14.50 -2.35
N PHE A 67 -0.15 -13.92 -1.36
CA PHE A 67 -0.84 -13.19 -0.29
C PHE A 67 -1.73 -12.08 -0.88
N VAL A 68 -1.18 -11.25 -1.76
CA VAL A 68 -1.96 -10.20 -2.44
C VAL A 68 -3.06 -10.79 -3.31
N ARG A 69 -2.73 -11.84 -4.10
CA ARG A 69 -3.70 -12.47 -5.01
C ARG A 69 -4.89 -13.10 -4.30
N LYS A 70 -4.67 -13.69 -3.12
CA LYS A 70 -5.70 -14.36 -2.32
C LYS A 70 -6.47 -13.44 -1.40
N THR A 71 -6.01 -12.21 -1.17
CA THR A 71 -6.71 -11.27 -0.30
C THR A 71 -8.08 -10.94 -0.88
N PRO A 72 -9.17 -11.21 -0.14
CA PRO A 72 -10.52 -10.93 -0.61
C PRO A 72 -10.79 -9.42 -0.64
N GLY A 73 -11.73 -9.01 -1.49
CA GLY A 73 -12.17 -7.61 -1.56
C GLY A 73 -11.28 -6.71 -2.42
N LEU A 74 -10.21 -7.22 -3.00
CA LEU A 74 -9.37 -6.49 -3.95
C LEU A 74 -9.84 -6.76 -5.38
N SER A 75 -9.99 -5.71 -6.19
CA SER A 75 -10.20 -5.86 -7.63
C SER A 75 -8.93 -6.30 -8.35
N GLU A 76 -9.06 -6.76 -9.59
CA GLU A 76 -7.87 -7.09 -10.42
C GLU A 76 -7.01 -5.83 -10.67
N ARG A 77 -7.64 -4.67 -10.78
CA ARG A 77 -6.93 -3.39 -10.87
C ARG A 77 -6.11 -3.13 -9.59
N ASP A 78 -6.70 -3.31 -8.42
CA ASP A 78 -6.01 -3.12 -7.13
C ASP A 78 -4.81 -4.05 -7.02
N ARG A 79 -4.98 -5.33 -7.36
CA ARG A 79 -3.89 -6.31 -7.36
C ARG A 79 -2.76 -5.90 -8.30
N GLY A 80 -3.08 -5.48 -9.52
CA GLY A 80 -2.09 -5.01 -10.49
C GLY A 80 -1.30 -3.79 -9.99
N LEU A 81 -1.95 -2.85 -9.32
CA LEU A 81 -1.30 -1.70 -8.70
C LEU A 81 -0.33 -2.12 -7.59
N ILE A 82 -0.79 -2.96 -6.67
CA ILE A 82 0.00 -3.42 -5.52
C ILE A 82 1.18 -4.30 -5.98
N LEU A 83 0.95 -5.22 -6.91
CA LEU A 83 1.97 -6.17 -7.37
C LEU A 83 3.11 -5.54 -8.16
N GLY A 84 2.95 -4.32 -8.67
CA GLY A 84 4.05 -3.67 -9.38
C GLY A 84 3.72 -2.31 -10.01
N GLY A 85 2.46 -2.04 -10.30
CA GLY A 85 2.06 -0.79 -10.96
C GLY A 85 2.44 0.46 -10.18
N ASN A 86 2.24 0.45 -8.86
CA ASN A 86 2.59 1.58 -8.00
C ASN A 86 4.10 1.79 -7.91
N ALA A 87 4.87 0.72 -7.74
CA ALA A 87 6.34 0.81 -7.69
C ALA A 87 6.89 1.34 -9.01
N ALA A 88 6.39 0.84 -10.14
CA ALA A 88 6.79 1.31 -11.46
C ALA A 88 6.52 2.81 -11.63
N ARG A 89 5.33 3.28 -11.24
CA ARG A 89 4.98 4.70 -11.31
C ARG A 89 5.86 5.54 -10.39
N LEU A 90 6.03 5.12 -9.15
CA LEU A 90 6.80 5.87 -8.14
C LEU A 90 8.28 6.00 -8.53
N LEU A 91 8.85 4.95 -9.12
CA LEU A 91 10.26 4.89 -9.53
C LEU A 91 10.49 5.33 -10.99
N GLY A 92 9.44 5.70 -11.73
CA GLY A 92 9.56 6.08 -13.14
C GLY A 92 9.98 4.94 -14.06
N ILE A 93 9.70 3.70 -13.70
CA ILE A 93 10.02 2.50 -14.49
C ILE A 93 8.88 2.22 -15.46
N LYS A 94 9.22 2.08 -16.76
CA LYS A 94 8.24 1.60 -17.74
C LYS A 94 8.08 0.09 -17.58
N PRO A 95 6.87 -0.41 -17.30
CA PRO A 95 6.65 -1.84 -17.28
C PRO A 95 6.98 -2.44 -18.65
N PRO A 96 7.52 -3.67 -18.72
CA PRO A 96 7.69 -4.36 -19.99
C PRO A 96 6.33 -4.45 -20.70
N ALA A 97 6.34 -4.23 -22.01
CA ALA A 97 5.14 -4.43 -22.82
C ALA A 97 4.57 -5.83 -22.52
N ALA A 98 3.28 -5.90 -22.22
CA ALA A 98 2.63 -7.18 -21.99
C ALA A 98 2.95 -8.08 -23.20
N ARG A 99 3.72 -9.15 -22.96
CA ARG A 99 3.86 -10.20 -23.98
C ARG A 99 2.46 -10.76 -24.14
N LEU A 100 1.82 -10.43 -25.26
CA LEU A 100 0.64 -11.15 -25.69
C LEU A 100 1.01 -12.64 -25.62
N ALA A 101 0.37 -13.34 -24.71
CA ALA A 101 0.54 -14.79 -24.64
C ALA A 101 0.18 -15.31 -26.03
N ARG A 102 1.20 -15.72 -26.81
CA ARG A 102 0.96 -16.47 -28.02
C ARG A 102 0.35 -17.78 -27.57
N ARG A 103 -0.91 -17.95 -27.92
CA ARG A 103 -1.58 -19.25 -27.81
C ARG A 103 -0.89 -20.26 -28.71
#